data_d46b7131342da6bf6cbc268bf1009e1e
#
_entry.id   d46b7131342da6bf6cbc268bf1009e1e
#
_cell.length_a   1.000
_cell.length_b   1.000
_cell.length_c   1.000
_cell.angle_alpha   90.00
_cell.angle_beta   90.00
_cell.angle_gamma   90.00
#
_symmetry.space_group_name_H-M   'P 1'
#
loop_
_entity.id
_entity.type
_entity.pdbx_description
1 polymer ?
#
loop_
_entity_poly.entity_id
_entity_poly.type
_entity_poly.pdbx_seq_one_letter_code
_entity_poly.pdbx_strand_id
1 'polypeptide(L)'
;MDNLKVMVVDDESRMRKLVKDFLVKKGFDVIEAENGEEAVDRFFETKDIALIVLDVMMPKMDGWEVCREIRKMSQVPIIMLTAKSDEKDELFETKIF
;
A
#
# COMPACT_ATOMS: atom_id res chain seq x y z
N MET A 1 16.31 7.43 17.15
CA MET A 1 14.86 7.40 17.02
C MET A 1 14.46 6.53 15.85
N ASP A 2 13.51 5.67 16.06
CA ASP A 2 13.11 4.75 15.00
C ASP A 2 12.29 5.46 13.94
N ASN A 3 12.52 5.07 12.71
CA ASN A 3 11.73 5.60 11.61
C ASN A 3 10.38 4.90 11.57
N LEU A 4 9.38 5.61 11.10
CA LEU A 4 8.08 5.01 10.91
C LEU A 4 8.13 4.04 9.74
N LYS A 5 7.42 2.94 9.87
CA LYS A 5 7.37 1.92 8.83
C LYS A 5 6.14 2.11 7.95
N VAL A 6 6.35 2.10 6.66
CA VAL A 6 5.28 2.23 5.68
C VAL A 6 5.34 1.02 4.76
N MET A 7 4.20 0.36 4.57
CA MET A 7 4.15 -0.75 3.62
C MET A 7 3.59 -0.24 2.30
N VAL A 8 4.28 -0.56 1.21
CA VAL A 8 3.86 -0.16 -0.13
C VAL A 8 3.48 -1.42 -0.90
N VAL A 9 2.26 -1.47 -1.35
CA VAL A 9 1.71 -2.64 -2.03
C VAL A 9 1.31 -2.27 -3.44
N ASP A 10 1.97 -2.86 -4.43
CA ASP A 10 1.69 -2.58 -5.82
C ASP A 10 2.26 -3.72 -6.64
N ASP A 11 1.49 -4.24 -7.58
CA ASP A 11 1.96 -5.34 -8.40
C ASP A 11 2.88 -4.87 -9.52
N GLU A 12 2.94 -3.57 -9.78
CA GLU A 12 3.83 -3.05 -10.79
C GLU A 12 5.12 -2.59 -10.14
N SER A 13 6.22 -3.26 -10.48
CA SER A 13 7.48 -3.03 -9.79
C SER A 13 8.01 -1.61 -9.96
N ARG A 14 7.77 -0.99 -11.11
CA ARG A 14 8.27 0.38 -11.35
C ARG A 14 7.57 1.39 -10.45
N MET A 15 6.25 1.28 -10.37
CA MET A 15 5.50 2.19 -9.53
C MET A 15 5.83 1.96 -8.06
N ARG A 16 5.95 0.69 -7.66
CA ARG A 16 6.31 0.36 -6.30
C ARG A 16 7.66 0.96 -5.93
N LYS A 17 8.63 0.86 -6.85
CA LYS A 17 9.94 1.42 -6.61
C LYS A 17 9.91 2.93 -6.49
N LEU A 18 9.12 3.59 -7.34
CA LEU A 18 9.01 5.04 -7.29
C LEU A 18 8.48 5.50 -5.93
N VAL A 19 7.43 4.87 -5.47
CA VAL A 19 6.83 5.22 -4.19
C VAL A 19 7.81 4.94 -3.05
N LYS A 20 8.46 3.79 -3.12
CA LYS A 20 9.44 3.43 -2.11
C LYS A 20 10.57 4.45 -2.05
N ASP A 21 11.14 4.80 -3.20
CA ASP A 21 12.27 5.71 -3.22
C ASP A 21 11.87 7.06 -2.65
N PHE A 22 10.68 7.53 -2.98
CA PHE A 22 10.19 8.77 -2.45
C PHE A 22 10.08 8.73 -0.93
N LEU A 23 9.50 7.66 -0.41
CA LEU A 23 9.31 7.54 1.03
C LEU A 23 10.61 7.36 1.78
N VAL A 24 11.54 6.62 1.21
CA VAL A 24 12.85 6.45 1.83
C VAL A 24 13.55 7.80 1.94
N LYS A 25 13.44 8.63 0.90
CA LYS A 25 14.02 9.96 0.95
C LYS A 25 13.40 10.82 2.04
N LYS A 26 12.14 10.55 2.38
CA LYS A 26 11.48 11.31 3.44
C LYS A 26 11.77 10.75 4.82
N GLY A 27 12.55 9.70 4.92
CA GLY A 27 12.96 9.17 6.22
C GLY A 27 12.14 8.01 6.72
N PHE A 28 11.31 7.41 5.87
CA PHE A 28 10.51 6.25 6.29
C PHE A 28 11.23 4.95 5.97
N ASP A 29 10.97 3.95 6.79
CA ASP A 29 11.39 2.58 6.47
C ASP A 29 10.27 1.97 5.64
N VAL A 30 10.61 1.38 4.51
CA VAL A 30 9.62 0.87 3.59
C VAL A 30 9.65 -0.63 3.49
N ILE A 31 8.46 -1.23 3.58
CA ILE A 31 8.28 -2.67 3.39
C ILE A 31 7.47 -2.82 2.12
N GLU A 32 7.93 -3.65 1.21
CA GLU A 32 7.26 -3.82 -0.06
C GLU A 32 6.47 -5.10 -0.12
N ALA A 33 5.37 -5.07 -0.85
CA ALA A 33 4.60 -6.26 -1.17
C ALA A 33 4.14 -6.13 -2.60
N GLU A 34 4.21 -7.22 -3.35
CA GLU A 34 3.89 -7.16 -4.77
C GLU A 34 2.51 -7.70 -5.12
N ASN A 35 1.79 -8.19 -4.13
CA ASN A 35 0.41 -8.63 -4.34
C ASN A 35 -0.32 -8.62 -3.01
N GLY A 36 -1.61 -8.87 -3.07
CA GLY A 36 -2.44 -8.77 -1.88
C GLY A 36 -2.14 -9.80 -0.82
N GLU A 37 -1.87 -11.03 -1.24
CA GLU A 37 -1.56 -12.09 -0.30
C GLU A 37 -0.27 -11.78 0.44
N GLU A 38 0.74 -11.34 -0.30
CA GLU A 38 1.99 -10.98 0.32
C GLU A 38 1.82 -9.81 1.26
N ALA A 39 0.96 -8.86 0.90
CA ALA A 39 0.71 -7.71 1.76
C ALA A 39 0.13 -8.13 3.09
N VAL A 40 -0.84 -9.01 3.08
CA VAL A 40 -1.46 -9.48 4.31
C VAL A 40 -0.45 -10.23 5.15
N ASP A 41 0.31 -11.12 4.53
CA ASP A 41 1.32 -11.88 5.24
C ASP A 41 2.38 -10.98 5.88
N ARG A 42 2.90 -10.04 5.10
CA ARG A 42 3.93 -9.14 5.63
C ARG A 42 3.39 -8.23 6.71
N PHE A 43 2.14 -7.83 6.58
CA PHE A 43 1.55 -6.98 7.60
C PHE A 43 1.52 -7.69 8.95
N PHE A 44 1.12 -8.94 8.95
CA PHE A 44 1.03 -9.68 10.21
C PHE A 44 2.38 -10.15 10.73
N GLU A 45 3.38 -10.22 9.88
CA GLU A 45 4.73 -10.57 10.28
C GLU A 45 5.54 -9.39 10.80
N THR A 46 5.14 -8.19 10.45
CA THR A 46 5.91 -6.98 10.77
C THR A 46 5.19 -6.18 11.82
N LYS A 47 5.90 -5.84 12.89
CA LYS A 47 5.29 -5.03 13.94
C LYS A 47 5.36 -3.56 13.60
N ASP A 48 4.36 -2.83 14.09
CA ASP A 48 4.37 -1.37 14.09
C ASP A 48 4.39 -0.71 12.73
N ILE A 49 3.68 -1.29 11.78
CA ILE A 49 3.48 -0.63 10.50
C ILE A 49 2.56 0.56 10.75
N ALA A 50 3.01 1.74 10.39
CA ALA A 50 2.30 2.99 10.68
C ALA A 50 1.33 3.39 9.57
N LEU A 51 1.56 2.90 8.35
CA LEU A 51 0.75 3.31 7.21
C LEU A 51 0.90 2.29 6.10
N ILE A 52 -0.16 2.06 5.36
CA ILE A 52 -0.12 1.21 4.17
C ILE A 52 -0.52 2.03 2.97
N VAL A 53 0.30 2.01 1.93
CA VAL A 53 -0.03 2.61 0.64
C VAL A 53 -0.34 1.46 -0.28
N LEU A 54 -1.55 1.43 -0.81
CA LEU A 54 -2.10 0.23 -1.41
C LEU A 54 -2.71 0.53 -2.77
N ASP A 55 -2.29 -0.24 -3.77
CA ASP A 55 -2.89 -0.15 -5.09
C ASP A 55 -4.17 -0.97 -5.11
N VAL A 56 -5.23 -0.39 -5.65
CA VAL A 56 -6.52 -1.07 -5.71
C VAL A 56 -6.53 -2.10 -6.83
N MET A 57 -5.92 -1.77 -7.95
CA MET A 57 -6.02 -2.59 -9.16
C MET A 57 -4.93 -3.65 -9.21
N MET A 58 -5.13 -4.72 -8.47
CA MET A 58 -4.19 -5.83 -8.48
C MET A 58 -4.89 -7.13 -8.84
N PRO A 59 -4.19 -8.05 -9.51
CA PRO A 59 -4.81 -9.34 -9.83
C PRO A 59 -5.01 -10.19 -8.59
N LYS A 60 -5.94 -11.11 -8.66
CA LYS A 60 -6.27 -12.06 -7.60
C LYS A 60 -6.89 -11.37 -6.39
N MET A 61 -6.09 -10.80 -5.51
CA MET A 61 -6.62 -10.13 -4.34
C MET A 61 -6.39 -8.63 -4.51
N ASP A 62 -7.46 -7.89 -4.76
CA ASP A 62 -7.33 -6.47 -5.00
C ASP A 62 -7.21 -5.68 -3.69
N GLY A 63 -7.04 -4.36 -3.83
CA GLY A 63 -6.82 -3.51 -2.67
C GLY A 63 -7.96 -3.52 -1.67
N TRP A 64 -9.19 -3.64 -2.15
CA TRP A 64 -10.33 -3.67 -1.24
C TRP A 64 -10.32 -4.92 -0.38
N GLU A 65 -9.94 -6.05 -0.97
CA GLU A 65 -9.85 -7.29 -0.22
C GLU A 65 -8.73 -7.24 0.81
N VAL A 66 -7.59 -6.66 0.45
CA VAL A 66 -6.49 -6.49 1.39
C VAL A 66 -6.95 -5.65 2.56
N CYS A 67 -7.64 -4.56 2.28
CA CYS A 67 -8.13 -3.68 3.32
C CYS A 67 -9.07 -4.42 4.27
N ARG A 68 -9.99 -5.20 3.71
CA ARG A 68 -10.92 -5.95 4.54
C ARG A 68 -10.20 -6.93 5.46
N GLU A 69 -9.19 -7.63 4.94
CA GLU A 69 -8.45 -8.59 5.75
C GLU A 69 -7.71 -7.91 6.89
N ILE A 70 -7.08 -6.80 6.59
CA ILE A 70 -6.31 -6.08 7.60
C ILE A 70 -7.24 -5.46 8.64
N ARG A 71 -8.41 -4.97 8.20
CA ARG A 71 -9.35 -4.33 9.12
C ARG A 71 -9.96 -5.29 10.12
N LYS A 72 -9.87 -6.58 9.88
CA LYS A 72 -10.35 -7.55 10.85
C LYS A 72 -9.55 -7.46 12.15
N MET A 73 -8.30 -7.03 12.08
CA MET A 73 -7.43 -7.04 13.24
C MET A 73 -6.68 -5.73 13.49
N SER A 74 -6.83 -4.73 12.65
CA SER A 74 -6.05 -3.50 12.81
C SER A 74 -6.77 -2.30 12.28
N GLN A 75 -6.50 -1.16 12.89
CA GLN A 75 -7.02 0.12 12.44
C GLN A 75 -5.93 0.96 11.80
N VAL A 76 -4.86 0.33 11.32
CA VAL A 76 -3.76 1.04 10.69
C VAL A 76 -4.28 1.89 9.54
N PRO A 77 -3.81 3.13 9.38
CA PRO A 77 -4.25 3.96 8.26
C PRO A 77 -3.87 3.33 6.92
N ILE A 78 -4.79 3.35 5.99
CA ILE A 78 -4.57 2.80 4.65
C ILE A 78 -4.93 3.87 3.64
N ILE A 79 -3.99 4.17 2.75
CA ILE A 79 -4.22 5.07 1.64
C ILE A 79 -4.29 4.22 0.38
N MET A 80 -5.42 4.25 -0.30
CA MET A 80 -5.56 3.51 -1.54
C MET A 80 -5.37 4.41 -2.73
N LEU A 81 -4.53 3.96 -3.64
CA LEU A 81 -4.29 4.66 -4.90
C LEU A 81 -4.96 3.85 -5.98
N THR A 82 -5.80 4.51 -6.77
CA THR A 82 -6.49 3.83 -7.84
C THR A 82 -6.33 4.64 -9.10
N ALA A 83 -5.88 3.95 -10.16
CA ALA A 83 -5.79 4.57 -11.47
C ALA A 83 -7.19 4.61 -12.04
N LYS A 84 -7.60 5.76 -12.50
CA LYS A 84 -8.89 5.87 -13.14
C LYS A 84 -8.74 5.52 -14.59
N SER A 85 -9.55 4.60 -15.01
CA SER A 85 -9.53 4.20 -16.39
C SER A 85 -10.27 5.17 -17.26
N ASP A 86 -11.01 6.05 -16.66
CA ASP A 86 -11.75 7.03 -17.35
C ASP A 86 -10.77 8.04 -17.87
N GLU A 87 -10.91 8.35 -19.07
CA GLU A 87 -9.95 9.15 -19.73
C GLU A 87 -10.03 10.61 -19.42
N LYS A 88 -10.85 11.01 -18.53
CA LYS A 88 -11.05 12.39 -18.33
C LYS A 88 -9.81 13.12 -17.96
N ASP A 89 -9.43 13.14 -16.82
CA ASP A 89 -8.36 13.98 -16.46
C ASP A 89 -7.55 13.47 -15.36
N GLU A 90 -8.18 12.74 -14.51
CA GLU A 90 -7.50 12.30 -13.34
C GLU A 90 -7.04 10.90 -13.50
N LEU A 91 -5.76 10.71 -13.33
CA LEU A 91 -5.18 9.41 -13.46
C LEU A 91 -5.26 8.63 -12.17
N PHE A 92 -5.33 9.34 -11.06
CA PHE A 92 -5.32 8.68 -9.77
C PHE A 92 -6.33 9.28 -8.83
N GLU A 93 -6.86 8.45 -7.98
CA GLU A 93 -7.70 8.89 -6.89
C GLU A 93 -7.14 8.32 -5.61
N THR A 94 -7.04 9.14 -4.58
CA THR A 94 -6.50 8.70 -3.29
C THR A 94 -7.61 8.66 -2.27
N LYS A 95 -7.72 7.53 -1.58
CA LYS A 95 -8.72 7.39 -0.53
C LYS A 95 -8.05 6.90 0.74
N ILE A 96 -8.51 7.43 1.86
CA ILE A 96 -7.99 7.05 3.16
C ILE A 96 -9.05 6.24 3.87
N PHE A 97 -8.67 5.11 4.38
CA PHE A 97 -9.61 4.19 5.03
C PHE A 97 -9.19 3.83 6.44
#